data_8e21964a92702db1e3900a50d43ecc8a
#
_entry.id   8e21964a92702db1e3900a50d43ecc8a
#
_cell.length_a   1.000
_cell.length_b   1.000
_cell.length_c   1.000
_cell.angle_alpha   90.00
_cell.angle_beta   90.00
_cell.angle_gamma   90.00
#
_symmetry.space_group_name_H-M   'P 1'
#
loop_
_entity.id
_entity.type
_entity.pdbx_description
1 polymer ?
#
loop_
_entity_poly.entity_id
_entity_poly.type
_entity_poly.pdbx_seq_one_letter_code
_entity_poly.pdbx_strand_id
1 'polypeptide(L)'
;IWKFDDSGKVVLAQPFDDDEKFWEEVEKNIRGGDTRIEYQFCYVNSHNFLQNRGFGRLRMLDKSFRFIQLDPPVVRMIEASDARDYLFQFAKHYCKKEVNEMLIKGVSQYVGPDKLSLLNFIEPNFIKPNRESQYFYFDSACWYITKDKVLEMGYESITHHIWEEQRKQIKAKYLGKPLITFKRDAEGKYFYEISEE
;
A
#
# COMPACT_ATOMS: atom_id res chain seq x y z
N ILE A 1 1.06 15.49 7.01
CA ILE A 1 1.71 16.19 8.16
C ILE A 1 1.06 17.55 8.26
N TRP A 2 0.45 17.86 9.43
CA TRP A 2 -0.11 19.17 9.70
C TRP A 2 1.02 20.12 10.10
N LYS A 3 1.20 21.23 9.35
CA LYS A 3 2.10 22.32 9.76
C LYS A 3 1.25 23.44 10.36
N PHE A 4 1.77 24.07 11.39
CA PHE A 4 1.18 25.26 11.99
C PHE A 4 2.09 26.45 11.64
N ASP A 5 1.49 27.58 11.33
CA ASP A 5 2.24 28.84 11.21
C ASP A 5 2.64 29.38 12.58
N ASP A 6 3.42 30.44 12.60
CA ASP A 6 3.90 31.07 13.84
C ASP A 6 2.75 31.62 14.72
N SER A 7 1.55 31.72 14.18
CA SER A 7 0.32 32.10 14.91
C SER A 7 -0.46 30.92 15.47
N GLY A 8 0.01 29.68 15.24
CA GLY A 8 -0.68 28.43 15.62
C GLY A 8 -1.86 28.07 14.73
N LYS A 9 -2.03 28.72 13.58
CA LYS A 9 -3.07 28.41 12.61
C LYS A 9 -2.60 27.24 11.73
N VAL A 10 -3.50 26.28 11.51
CA VAL A 10 -3.24 25.15 10.62
C VAL A 10 -3.01 25.68 9.21
N VAL A 11 -1.78 25.56 8.73
CA VAL A 11 -1.43 25.69 7.31
C VAL A 11 -1.57 24.30 6.71
N LEU A 12 -2.32 24.17 5.63
CA LEU A 12 -2.39 22.91 4.89
C LEU A 12 -0.95 22.47 4.58
N ALA A 13 -0.51 21.44 5.30
CA ALA A 13 0.79 20.85 5.01
C ALA A 13 0.77 20.36 3.56
N GLN A 14 1.81 20.66 2.83
CA GLN A 14 2.01 20.02 1.54
C GLN A 14 2.03 18.51 1.81
N PRO A 15 1.25 17.70 1.07
CA PRO A 15 1.18 16.25 1.29
C PRO A 15 2.45 15.52 0.84
N PHE A 16 3.52 16.26 0.57
CA PHE A 16 4.82 15.79 0.10
C PHE A 16 5.91 16.77 0.55
N ASP A 17 7.12 16.27 0.75
CA ASP A 17 8.31 17.08 1.03
C ASP A 17 8.88 17.67 -0.28
N ASP A 18 9.77 18.65 -0.17
CA ASP A 18 10.32 19.34 -1.35
C ASP A 18 11.11 18.37 -2.28
N ASP A 19 11.77 17.36 -1.73
CA ASP A 19 12.47 16.30 -2.46
C ASP A 19 11.55 15.25 -3.09
N GLU A 20 10.25 15.30 -2.81
CA GLU A 20 9.20 14.49 -3.43
C GLU A 20 8.43 15.26 -4.50
N LYS A 21 8.66 16.55 -4.66
CA LYS A 21 8.01 17.37 -5.66
C LYS A 21 8.50 16.98 -7.05
N PHE A 22 7.77 16.10 -7.71
CA PHE A 22 8.12 15.50 -9.01
C PHE A 22 7.92 16.42 -10.21
N TRP A 23 7.84 17.74 -9.98
CA TRP A 23 7.79 18.76 -11.02
C TRP A 23 8.56 20.00 -10.58
N GLU A 24 9.06 20.72 -11.56
CA GLU A 24 9.75 22.02 -11.38
C GLU A 24 9.04 23.09 -12.19
N GLU A 25 9.00 24.28 -11.66
CA GLU A 25 8.55 25.49 -12.37
C GLU A 25 9.77 26.14 -13.04
N VAL A 26 9.78 26.17 -14.37
CA VAL A 26 10.87 26.74 -15.16
C VAL A 26 10.38 27.96 -15.92
N GLU A 27 11.03 29.10 -15.73
CA GLU A 27 10.76 30.30 -16.49
C GLU A 27 11.36 30.19 -17.89
N LYS A 28 10.52 30.30 -18.93
CA LYS A 28 10.98 30.43 -20.32
C LYS A 28 10.69 31.79 -20.89
N ASN A 29 11.72 32.39 -21.46
CA ASN A 29 11.58 33.63 -22.21
C ASN A 29 10.89 33.37 -23.55
N ILE A 30 9.83 34.12 -23.82
CA ILE A 30 9.10 34.08 -25.09
C ILE A 30 9.58 35.22 -25.99
N ARG A 31 9.45 35.03 -27.32
CA ARG A 31 9.72 36.14 -28.28
C ARG A 31 8.81 37.32 -27.94
N GLY A 32 9.41 38.46 -27.56
CA GLY A 32 8.71 39.69 -27.13
C GLY A 32 9.07 40.19 -25.75
N GLY A 33 9.87 39.42 -24.98
CA GLY A 33 10.34 39.85 -23.65
C GLY A 33 9.45 39.36 -22.49
N ASP A 34 8.37 38.68 -22.78
CA ASP A 34 7.51 38.07 -21.76
C ASP A 34 8.10 36.75 -21.25
N THR A 35 7.88 36.41 -19.99
CA THR A 35 8.23 35.13 -19.39
C THR A 35 7.00 34.27 -19.23
N ARG A 36 7.15 32.98 -19.52
CA ARG A 36 6.14 31.96 -19.28
C ARG A 36 6.68 30.91 -18.32
N ILE A 37 5.89 30.54 -17.32
CA ILE A 37 6.19 29.41 -16.44
C ILE A 37 5.79 28.10 -17.16
N GLU A 38 6.74 27.19 -17.32
CA GLU A 38 6.49 25.83 -17.76
C GLU A 38 6.80 24.85 -16.64
N TYR A 39 6.01 23.76 -16.59
CA TYR A 39 6.22 22.68 -15.63
C TYR A 39 7.00 21.56 -16.28
N GLN A 40 8.11 21.16 -15.66
CA GLN A 40 8.95 20.07 -16.12
C GLN A 40 8.94 18.93 -15.10
N PHE A 41 9.03 17.68 -15.60
CA PHE A 41 9.03 16.51 -14.75
C PHE A 41 10.40 16.25 -14.14
N CYS A 42 10.45 16.09 -12.81
CA CYS A 42 11.68 15.76 -12.07
C CYS A 42 11.71 14.26 -11.77
N TYR A 43 12.57 13.52 -12.47
CA TYR A 43 12.67 12.05 -12.35
C TYR A 43 13.15 11.60 -10.97
N VAL A 44 14.14 12.29 -10.40
CA VAL A 44 14.71 11.93 -9.09
C VAL A 44 13.63 12.05 -8.01
N ASN A 45 12.98 13.20 -7.98
CA ASN A 45 11.94 13.46 -6.98
C ASN A 45 10.72 12.55 -7.16
N SER A 46 10.41 12.15 -8.41
CA SER A 46 9.34 11.17 -8.65
C SER A 46 9.67 9.79 -8.09
N HIS A 47 10.96 9.39 -8.12
CA HIS A 47 11.41 8.16 -7.48
C HIS A 47 11.32 8.26 -5.96
N ASN A 48 11.77 9.36 -5.35
CA ASN A 48 11.64 9.59 -3.93
C ASN A 48 10.17 9.55 -3.51
N PHE A 49 9.32 10.25 -4.26
CA PHE A 49 7.88 10.27 -4.03
C PHE A 49 7.26 8.87 -4.02
N LEU A 50 7.59 8.05 -5.00
CA LEU A 50 7.08 6.68 -5.10
C LEU A 50 7.66 5.78 -4.00
N GLN A 51 8.98 5.85 -3.76
CA GLN A 51 9.65 5.03 -2.75
C GLN A 51 9.14 5.31 -1.33
N ASN A 52 8.92 6.59 -0.99
CA ASN A 52 8.37 6.98 0.31
C ASN A 52 6.91 6.54 0.50
N ARG A 53 6.23 6.14 -0.59
CA ARG A 53 4.89 5.54 -0.59
C ARG A 53 4.90 4.04 -0.80
N GLY A 54 6.06 3.43 -0.55
CA GLY A 54 6.24 1.98 -0.56
C GLY A 54 6.35 1.33 -1.93
N PHE A 55 6.46 2.12 -3.00
CA PHE A 55 6.71 1.56 -4.33
C PHE A 55 8.16 1.10 -4.46
N GLY A 56 8.36 -0.10 -4.98
CA GLY A 56 9.69 -0.66 -5.15
C GLY A 56 9.69 -1.96 -5.93
N ARG A 57 10.79 -2.68 -5.84
CA ARG A 57 10.99 -3.96 -6.52
C ARG A 57 11.20 -5.08 -5.50
N LEU A 58 10.58 -6.21 -5.75
CA LEU A 58 10.82 -7.45 -5.01
C LEU A 58 11.65 -8.40 -5.89
N ARG A 59 12.75 -8.91 -5.34
CA ARG A 59 13.56 -9.93 -6.02
C ARG A 59 12.87 -11.29 -5.93
N MET A 60 12.72 -11.94 -7.07
CA MET A 60 12.16 -13.27 -7.18
C MET A 60 13.25 -14.35 -7.11
N LEU A 61 12.86 -15.59 -6.86
CA LEU A 61 13.79 -16.73 -6.74
C LEU A 61 14.55 -17.01 -8.05
N ASP A 62 13.91 -16.74 -9.19
CA ASP A 62 14.51 -16.89 -10.54
C ASP A 62 15.44 -15.74 -10.93
N LYS A 63 15.79 -14.86 -9.99
CA LYS A 63 16.57 -13.63 -10.15
C LYS A 63 15.88 -12.51 -10.94
N SER A 64 14.67 -12.71 -11.42
CA SER A 64 13.83 -11.62 -11.94
C SER A 64 13.38 -10.69 -10.80
N PHE A 65 12.64 -9.64 -11.14
CA PHE A 65 11.97 -8.83 -10.13
C PHE A 65 10.51 -8.59 -10.50
N ARG A 66 9.73 -8.25 -9.49
CA ARG A 66 8.36 -7.74 -9.64
C ARG A 66 8.25 -6.38 -8.99
N PHE A 67 7.41 -5.53 -9.56
CA PHE A 67 7.05 -4.29 -8.89
C PHE A 67 6.08 -4.58 -7.77
N ILE A 68 6.29 -3.95 -6.64
CA ILE A 68 5.41 -4.06 -5.47
C ILE A 68 5.12 -2.69 -4.89
N GLN A 69 4.02 -2.60 -4.17
CA GLN A 69 3.75 -1.54 -3.23
C GLN A 69 3.63 -2.14 -1.83
N LEU A 70 4.40 -1.61 -0.89
CA LEU A 70 4.36 -1.97 0.53
C LEU A 70 3.63 -0.88 1.29
N ASP A 71 2.43 -1.21 1.76
CA ASP A 71 1.65 -0.41 2.71
C ASP A 71 1.52 -1.25 4.00
N PRO A 72 2.44 -1.06 4.96
CA PRO A 72 2.58 -2.00 6.08
C PRO A 72 1.27 -2.25 6.83
N PRO A 73 0.97 -3.53 7.10
CA PRO A 73 1.78 -4.72 6.83
C PRO A 73 1.53 -5.37 5.47
N VAL A 74 0.78 -4.76 4.57
CA VAL A 74 0.29 -5.34 3.31
C VAL A 74 1.28 -5.09 2.17
N VAL A 75 1.59 -6.14 1.42
CA VAL A 75 2.38 -6.10 0.18
C VAL A 75 1.45 -6.42 -0.99
N ARG A 76 1.46 -5.57 -1.98
CA ARG A 76 0.69 -5.74 -3.23
C ARG A 76 1.64 -5.87 -4.42
N MET A 77 1.43 -6.86 -5.28
CA MET A 77 2.04 -6.83 -6.61
C MET A 77 1.35 -5.79 -7.47
N ILE A 78 2.15 -5.04 -8.24
CA ILE A 78 1.65 -3.97 -9.09
C ILE A 78 2.27 -4.05 -10.48
N GLU A 79 1.60 -3.42 -11.42
CA GLU A 79 2.09 -3.14 -12.75
C GLU A 79 2.57 -1.67 -12.85
N ALA A 80 3.31 -1.35 -13.91
CA ALA A 80 3.76 0.02 -14.14
C ALA A 80 2.59 1.01 -14.32
N SER A 81 1.44 0.54 -14.77
CA SER A 81 0.19 1.30 -14.85
C SER A 81 -0.27 1.79 -13.48
N ASP A 82 -0.17 0.94 -12.45
CA ASP A 82 -0.66 1.27 -11.11
C ASP A 82 0.16 2.43 -10.50
N ALA A 83 1.48 2.42 -10.70
CA ALA A 83 2.35 3.51 -10.26
C ALA A 83 2.04 4.82 -11.01
N ARG A 84 1.74 4.75 -12.31
CA ARG A 84 1.31 5.92 -13.10
C ARG A 84 -0.01 6.46 -12.60
N ASP A 85 -0.99 5.59 -12.40
CA ASP A 85 -2.32 5.97 -11.94
C ASP A 85 -2.27 6.59 -10.55
N TYR A 86 -1.43 6.05 -9.67
CA TYR A 86 -1.19 6.61 -8.35
C TYR A 86 -0.66 8.05 -8.43
N LEU A 87 0.38 8.26 -9.24
CA LEU A 87 0.99 9.58 -9.45
C LEU A 87 0.00 10.58 -10.04
N PHE A 88 -0.79 10.13 -11.02
CA PHE A 88 -1.80 10.94 -11.66
C PHE A 88 -2.95 11.30 -10.71
N GLN A 89 -3.46 10.35 -9.93
CA GLN A 89 -4.50 10.61 -8.93
C GLN A 89 -4.00 11.57 -7.85
N PHE A 90 -2.76 11.40 -7.39
CA PHE A 90 -2.15 12.34 -6.46
C PHE A 90 -2.09 13.75 -7.05
N ALA A 91 -1.55 13.90 -8.25
CA ALA A 91 -1.44 15.20 -8.90
C ALA A 91 -2.82 15.87 -9.11
N LYS A 92 -3.82 15.09 -9.48
CA LYS A 92 -5.20 15.57 -9.65
C LYS A 92 -5.79 16.16 -8.36
N HIS A 93 -5.44 15.61 -7.20
CA HIS A 93 -5.99 16.05 -5.92
C HIS A 93 -5.18 17.16 -5.26
N TYR A 94 -3.88 17.18 -5.46
CA TYR A 94 -2.98 18.01 -4.67
C TYR A 94 -2.15 19.02 -5.47
N CYS A 95 -2.13 18.90 -6.80
CA CYS A 95 -1.31 19.76 -7.65
C CYS A 95 -2.14 20.73 -8.48
N LYS A 96 -1.45 21.75 -9.03
CA LYS A 96 -2.03 22.68 -9.99
C LYS A 96 -2.43 21.94 -11.28
N LYS A 97 -3.39 22.49 -12.01
CA LYS A 97 -3.87 21.92 -13.29
C LYS A 97 -2.74 21.71 -14.30
N GLU A 98 -1.80 22.63 -14.35
CA GLU A 98 -0.65 22.64 -15.27
C GLU A 98 0.27 21.43 -15.03
N VAL A 99 0.42 20.98 -13.78
CA VAL A 99 1.15 19.75 -13.43
C VAL A 99 0.43 18.52 -14.00
N ASN A 100 -0.90 18.48 -13.88
CA ASN A 100 -1.67 17.40 -14.48
C ASN A 100 -1.54 17.38 -16.01
N GLU A 101 -1.57 18.55 -16.66
CA GLU A 101 -1.38 18.66 -18.11
C GLU A 101 0.02 18.18 -18.53
N MET A 102 1.05 18.49 -17.75
CA MET A 102 2.41 18.00 -17.97
C MET A 102 2.44 16.46 -17.89
N LEU A 103 1.83 15.86 -16.86
CA LEU A 103 1.76 14.41 -16.71
C LEU A 103 1.02 13.74 -17.86
N ILE A 104 -0.13 14.26 -18.27
CA ILE A 104 -0.90 13.71 -19.40
C ILE A 104 -0.06 13.70 -20.69
N LYS A 105 0.70 14.75 -20.95
CA LYS A 105 1.53 14.88 -22.16
C LYS A 105 2.70 13.90 -22.20
N GLY A 106 3.26 13.52 -21.05
CA GLY A 106 4.49 12.75 -20.97
C GLY A 106 4.47 11.49 -20.12
N VAL A 107 3.28 11.04 -19.68
CA VAL A 107 3.16 9.96 -18.68
C VAL A 107 3.84 8.66 -19.06
N SER A 108 3.79 8.26 -20.32
CA SER A 108 4.47 7.04 -20.81
C SER A 108 6.00 7.15 -20.78
N GLN A 109 6.53 8.36 -20.91
CA GLN A 109 7.96 8.63 -20.83
C GLN A 109 8.43 8.81 -19.39
N TYR A 110 7.57 9.37 -18.52
CA TYR A 110 7.92 9.73 -17.14
C TYR A 110 7.90 8.51 -16.21
N VAL A 111 6.90 7.66 -16.32
CA VAL A 111 6.65 6.52 -15.42
C VAL A 111 6.38 5.26 -16.23
N GLY A 112 7.39 4.82 -16.99
CA GLY A 112 7.36 3.56 -17.71
C GLY A 112 8.09 2.44 -16.95
N PRO A 113 7.97 1.18 -17.38
CA PRO A 113 8.65 0.03 -16.76
C PRO A 113 10.15 0.24 -16.59
N ASP A 114 10.81 0.83 -17.58
CA ASP A 114 12.26 1.10 -17.56
C ASP A 114 12.63 2.08 -16.43
N LYS A 115 11.82 3.11 -16.23
CA LYS A 115 12.05 4.09 -15.16
C LYS A 115 11.77 3.50 -13.79
N LEU A 116 10.69 2.72 -13.66
CA LEU A 116 10.36 2.03 -12.42
C LEU A 116 11.36 0.92 -12.09
N SER A 117 12.06 0.38 -13.08
CA SER A 117 13.14 -0.59 -12.86
C SER A 117 14.33 -0.02 -12.08
N LEU A 118 14.38 1.29 -11.87
CA LEU A 118 15.40 1.98 -11.05
C LEU A 118 14.96 2.19 -9.58
N LEU A 119 13.70 1.89 -9.22
CA LEU A 119 13.26 1.92 -7.84
C LEU A 119 14.08 0.95 -6.98
N ASN A 120 14.18 1.23 -5.68
CA ASN A 120 14.91 0.39 -4.75
C ASN A 120 14.27 -1.00 -4.61
N PHE A 121 15.08 -1.98 -4.25
CA PHE A 121 14.58 -3.27 -3.80
C PHE A 121 14.01 -3.14 -2.39
N ILE A 122 12.84 -3.75 -2.19
CA ILE A 122 12.19 -3.90 -0.88
C ILE A 122 12.28 -5.38 -0.51
N GLU A 123 12.63 -5.66 0.73
CA GLU A 123 12.69 -7.02 1.29
C GLU A 123 11.62 -7.16 2.38
N PRO A 124 10.39 -7.56 2.01
CA PRO A 124 9.33 -7.73 2.98
C PRO A 124 9.65 -8.90 3.94
N ASN A 125 9.36 -8.71 5.22
CA ASN A 125 9.52 -9.75 6.23
C ASN A 125 8.27 -10.64 6.26
N PHE A 126 8.19 -11.64 5.40
CA PHE A 126 7.11 -12.62 5.43
C PHE A 126 7.31 -13.67 6.51
N ILE A 127 6.23 -14.02 7.21
CA ILE A 127 6.28 -15.10 8.18
C ILE A 127 6.40 -16.46 7.47
N LYS A 128 7.27 -17.32 8.01
CA LYS A 128 7.35 -18.70 7.54
C LYS A 128 6.25 -19.52 8.20
N PRO A 129 5.54 -20.36 7.44
CA PRO A 129 4.56 -21.27 8.01
C PRO A 129 5.21 -22.16 9.06
N ASN A 130 4.54 -22.37 10.19
CA ASN A 130 4.93 -23.35 11.19
C ASN A 130 3.73 -24.27 11.52
N ARG A 131 3.98 -25.37 12.24
CA ARG A 131 2.94 -26.35 12.57
C ARG A 131 2.19 -26.02 13.87
N GLU A 132 2.69 -25.07 14.63
CA GLU A 132 2.18 -24.76 15.98
C GLU A 132 1.22 -23.59 15.98
N SER A 133 1.28 -22.76 14.93
CA SER A 133 0.43 -21.57 14.82
C SER A 133 0.11 -21.22 13.38
N GLN A 134 -1.03 -20.59 13.19
CA GLN A 134 -1.53 -20.12 11.90
C GLN A 134 -2.12 -18.72 12.04
N TYR A 135 -1.89 -17.90 11.03
CA TYR A 135 -2.56 -16.60 10.88
C TYR A 135 -3.65 -16.67 9.82
N PHE A 136 -4.78 -16.02 10.10
CA PHE A 136 -5.85 -15.79 9.15
C PHE A 136 -6.12 -14.28 9.07
N TYR A 137 -6.09 -13.74 7.87
CA TYR A 137 -6.22 -12.32 7.62
C TYR A 137 -7.58 -12.01 7.01
N PHE A 138 -8.35 -11.16 7.68
CA PHE A 138 -9.68 -10.74 7.29
C PHE A 138 -9.69 -9.23 6.97
N ASP A 139 -10.84 -8.68 6.60
CA ASP A 139 -10.93 -7.27 6.19
C ASP A 139 -10.45 -6.30 7.28
N SER A 140 -10.87 -6.50 8.53
CA SER A 140 -10.60 -5.58 9.64
C SER A 140 -9.77 -6.18 10.78
N ALA A 141 -9.46 -7.47 10.74
CA ALA A 141 -8.80 -8.18 11.83
C ALA A 141 -7.92 -9.32 11.34
N CYS A 142 -6.96 -9.71 12.15
CA CYS A 142 -6.15 -10.89 11.98
C CYS A 142 -6.40 -11.83 13.15
N TRP A 143 -6.53 -13.11 12.87
CA TRP A 143 -6.60 -14.15 13.89
C TRP A 143 -5.29 -14.93 13.95
N TYR A 144 -4.67 -14.94 15.09
CA TYR A 144 -3.55 -15.81 15.40
C TYR A 144 -4.04 -17.02 16.18
N ILE A 145 -3.93 -18.19 15.57
CA ILE A 145 -4.47 -19.45 16.09
C ILE A 145 -3.32 -20.37 16.48
N THR A 146 -3.36 -20.86 17.70
CA THR A 146 -2.52 -21.95 18.21
C THR A 146 -3.43 -23.12 18.63
N LYS A 147 -2.84 -24.22 19.05
CA LYS A 147 -3.62 -25.37 19.58
C LYS A 147 -4.43 -25.00 20.84
N ASP A 148 -4.01 -23.99 21.60
CA ASP A 148 -4.59 -23.67 22.91
C ASP A 148 -5.47 -22.42 22.89
N LYS A 149 -5.31 -21.55 21.89
CA LYS A 149 -6.02 -20.24 21.86
C LYS A 149 -6.18 -19.65 20.47
N VAL A 150 -7.19 -18.81 20.34
CA VAL A 150 -7.38 -17.89 19.22
C VAL A 150 -7.27 -16.48 19.75
N LEU A 151 -6.42 -15.67 19.13
CA LEU A 151 -6.27 -14.24 19.43
C LEU A 151 -6.72 -13.45 18.21
N GLU A 152 -7.70 -12.58 18.42
CA GLU A 152 -8.09 -11.56 17.45
C GLU A 152 -7.27 -10.32 17.70
N MET A 153 -6.67 -9.75 16.64
CA MET A 153 -5.77 -8.60 16.72
C MET A 153 -5.95 -7.72 15.48
N GLY A 154 -5.69 -6.42 15.65
CA GLY A 154 -5.66 -5.48 14.55
C GLY A 154 -4.39 -5.60 13.73
N TYR A 155 -4.40 -5.05 12.52
CA TYR A 155 -3.26 -5.05 11.60
C TYR A 155 -2.05 -4.27 12.14
N GLU A 156 -2.28 -3.29 12.99
CA GLU A 156 -1.24 -2.51 13.69
C GLU A 156 -0.39 -3.33 14.65
N SER A 157 -0.90 -4.50 15.07
CA SER A 157 -0.19 -5.42 15.96
C SER A 157 0.63 -6.48 15.22
N ILE A 158 0.56 -6.52 13.89
CA ILE A 158 1.29 -7.48 13.07
C ILE A 158 2.71 -6.97 12.83
N THR A 159 3.70 -7.81 13.14
CA THR A 159 5.14 -7.48 13.00
C THR A 159 5.77 -8.01 11.70
N HIS A 160 4.99 -8.70 10.88
CA HIS A 160 5.41 -9.26 9.60
C HIS A 160 4.55 -8.73 8.46
N HIS A 161 5.03 -8.90 7.23
CA HIS A 161 4.29 -8.53 6.04
C HIS A 161 3.43 -9.69 5.53
N ILE A 162 2.35 -9.32 4.87
CA ILE A 162 1.40 -10.26 4.26
C ILE A 162 1.14 -9.86 2.81
N TRP A 163 0.87 -10.83 1.95
CA TRP A 163 0.36 -10.54 0.61
C TRP A 163 -1.09 -10.08 0.67
N GLU A 164 -1.47 -9.12 -0.16
CA GLU A 164 -2.85 -8.65 -0.25
C GLU A 164 -3.83 -9.79 -0.53
N GLU A 165 -3.44 -10.77 -1.36
CA GLU A 165 -4.26 -11.93 -1.70
C GLU A 165 -4.53 -12.87 -0.51
N GLN A 166 -3.71 -12.80 0.53
CA GLN A 166 -3.94 -13.55 1.76
C GLN A 166 -5.06 -12.93 2.61
N ARG A 167 -5.37 -11.66 2.39
CA ARG A 167 -6.41 -10.93 3.10
C ARG A 167 -7.78 -11.25 2.51
N LYS A 168 -8.62 -11.91 3.29
CA LYS A 168 -10.00 -12.21 2.90
C LYS A 168 -10.88 -10.99 3.11
N GLN A 169 -11.55 -10.53 2.06
CA GLN A 169 -12.46 -9.38 2.11
C GLN A 169 -13.80 -9.72 2.75
N ILE A 170 -13.75 -10.33 3.90
CA ILE A 170 -14.92 -10.67 4.72
C ILE A 170 -14.71 -10.16 6.15
N LYS A 171 -15.81 -9.74 6.77
CA LYS A 171 -15.82 -9.44 8.20
C LYS A 171 -15.99 -10.75 8.95
N ALA A 172 -14.98 -11.15 9.70
CA ALA A 172 -15.03 -12.32 10.55
C ALA A 172 -15.14 -11.89 12.01
N LYS A 173 -15.91 -12.61 12.79
CA LYS A 173 -16.06 -12.41 14.23
C LYS A 173 -15.77 -13.72 14.94
N TYR A 174 -14.85 -13.69 15.89
CA TYR A 174 -14.59 -14.84 16.74
C TYR A 174 -15.63 -14.92 17.85
N LEU A 175 -16.42 -15.99 17.87
CA LEU A 175 -17.50 -16.14 18.83
C LEU A 175 -17.05 -16.71 20.20
N GLY A 176 -15.83 -17.20 20.30
CA GLY A 176 -15.29 -17.78 21.54
C GLY A 176 -15.87 -19.14 21.90
N LYS A 177 -16.80 -19.66 21.12
CA LYS A 177 -17.47 -20.95 21.30
C LYS A 177 -17.53 -21.71 19.99
N PRO A 178 -17.55 -23.05 20.01
CA PRO A 178 -17.72 -23.85 18.79
C PRO A 178 -19.12 -23.59 18.20
N LEU A 179 -19.17 -23.33 16.90
CA LEU A 179 -20.43 -23.21 16.16
C LEU A 179 -21.18 -24.56 16.08
N ILE A 180 -20.41 -25.64 15.99
CA ILE A 180 -20.92 -27.01 15.93
C ILE A 180 -20.27 -27.79 17.06
N THR A 181 -21.08 -28.44 17.89
CA THR A 181 -20.60 -29.32 18.94
C THR A 181 -21.04 -30.75 18.62
N PHE A 182 -20.08 -31.68 18.55
CA PHE A 182 -20.37 -33.10 18.36
C PHE A 182 -20.57 -33.74 19.72
N LYS A 183 -21.67 -34.44 19.87
CA LYS A 183 -22.02 -35.22 21.06
C LYS A 183 -22.18 -36.68 20.67
N ARG A 184 -22.10 -37.58 21.67
CA ARG A 184 -22.32 -38.99 21.50
C ARG A 184 -23.48 -39.40 22.41
N ASP A 185 -24.46 -40.10 21.87
CA ASP A 185 -25.56 -40.62 22.67
C ASP A 185 -25.17 -41.87 23.48
N ALA A 186 -26.09 -42.34 24.29
CA ALA A 186 -25.86 -43.53 25.11
C ALA A 186 -25.63 -44.83 24.28
N GLU A 187 -26.07 -44.82 23.04
CA GLU A 187 -25.95 -45.94 22.09
C GLU A 187 -24.64 -45.85 21.28
N GLY A 188 -23.86 -44.78 21.50
CA GLY A 188 -22.57 -44.56 20.85
C GLY A 188 -22.64 -43.87 19.49
N LYS A 189 -23.81 -43.40 19.05
CA LYS A 189 -23.99 -42.66 17.78
C LYS A 189 -23.66 -41.19 17.96
N TYR A 190 -22.96 -40.63 17.00
CA TYR A 190 -22.63 -39.19 16.98
C TYR A 190 -23.78 -38.39 16.41
N PHE A 191 -24.07 -37.24 17.05
CA PHE A 191 -24.93 -36.21 16.54
C PHE A 191 -24.26 -34.85 16.78
N TYR A 192 -24.73 -33.81 16.11
CA TYR A 192 -24.21 -32.46 16.27
C TYR A 192 -25.31 -31.52 16.71
N GLU A 193 -24.90 -30.52 17.46
CA GLU A 193 -25.72 -29.36 17.81
C GLU A 193 -25.08 -28.09 17.20
N ILE A 194 -25.89 -27.26 16.57
CA ILE A 194 -25.48 -25.96 16.08
C ILE A 194 -25.80 -24.94 17.17
N SER A 195 -24.79 -24.18 17.59
CA SER A 195 -25.01 -23.08 18.54
C SER A 195 -25.80 -22.00 17.85
N GLU A 196 -26.99 -21.66 18.33
CA GLU A 196 -27.67 -20.43 17.92
C GLU A 196 -26.90 -19.22 18.44
N GLU A 197 -26.88 -18.14 17.64
CA GLU A 197 -26.21 -16.86 18.00
C GLU A 197 -26.88 -16.14 19.19
#